data_322c5165c819b03ab9fd20b8d7a5a305
#
_entry.id   322c5165c819b03ab9fd20b8d7a5a305
#
_cell.length_a   1.000
_cell.length_b   1.000
_cell.length_c   1.000
_cell.angle_alpha   90.00
_cell.angle_beta   90.00
_cell.angle_gamma   90.00
#
_symmetry.space_group_name_H-M   'P 1'
#
loop_
_entity.id
_entity.type
_entity.pdbx_description
1 polymer ?
#
loop_
_entity_poly.entity_id
_entity_poly.type
_entity_poly.pdbx_seq_one_letter_code
_entity_poly.pdbx_strand_id
1 'polypeptide(L)'
;MSDKTILIVGTYDTKNDELEYMAERVVAMGGGVLTMDISVLGDPEKPTDISKHDVARAAGSSIQAAIEGGDENTAMQIMADGASRLAKNLHDEGRFDGVVILGGTM
;
A
#
# COMPACT_ATOMS: atom_id res chain seq x y z
N MET A 1 -11.73 -17.68 16.33
CA MET A 1 -11.81 -16.29 15.94
C MET A 1 -10.42 -15.71 15.82
N SER A 2 -10.19 -14.94 14.80
CA SER A 2 -8.86 -14.40 14.57
C SER A 2 -8.86 -12.89 14.82
N ASP A 3 -7.93 -12.45 15.66
CA ASP A 3 -7.70 -11.04 15.89
C ASP A 3 -6.57 -10.51 14.98
N LYS A 4 -6.17 -11.33 14.01
CA LYS A 4 -5.04 -10.99 13.16
C LYS A 4 -5.47 -10.03 12.05
N THR A 5 -4.58 -9.10 11.75
CA THR A 5 -4.78 -8.13 10.68
C THR A 5 -3.70 -8.32 9.64
N ILE A 6 -4.11 -8.27 8.36
CA ILE A 6 -3.19 -8.40 7.24
C ILE A 6 -3.07 -7.04 6.55
N LEU A 7 -1.84 -6.58 6.39
CA LEU A 7 -1.57 -5.38 5.62
C LEU A 7 -1.48 -5.77 4.14
N ILE A 8 -2.32 -5.18 3.31
CA ILE A 8 -2.34 -5.44 1.87
C ILE A 8 -1.78 -4.22 1.16
N VAL A 9 -0.64 -4.39 0.53
CA VAL A 9 0.09 -3.33 -0.16
C VAL A 9 0.02 -3.60 -1.66
N GLY A 10 -0.35 -2.60 -2.44
CA GLY A 10 -0.40 -2.79 -3.87
C GLY A 10 -0.67 -1.52 -4.65
N THR A 11 -0.63 -1.67 -5.97
CA THR A 11 -0.93 -0.60 -6.91
C THR A 11 -2.42 -0.58 -7.20
N TYR A 12 -3.16 0.10 -6.35
CA TYR A 12 -4.63 0.10 -6.39
C TYR A 12 -5.22 0.76 -7.64
N ASP A 13 -4.42 1.53 -8.37
CA ASP A 13 -4.88 2.12 -9.62
C ASP A 13 -5.05 1.07 -10.73
N THR A 14 -4.23 0.01 -10.73
CA THR A 14 -4.26 -1.00 -11.78
C THR A 14 -4.68 -2.39 -11.28
N LYS A 15 -4.48 -2.67 -10.00
CA LYS A 15 -4.72 -3.99 -9.42
C LYS A 15 -5.85 -3.99 -8.40
N ASN A 16 -6.77 -3.03 -8.51
CA ASN A 16 -7.83 -2.87 -7.51
C ASN A 16 -8.65 -4.15 -7.33
N ASP A 17 -9.02 -4.81 -8.42
CA ASP A 17 -9.88 -5.99 -8.33
C ASP A 17 -9.20 -7.13 -7.61
N GLU A 18 -7.92 -7.38 -7.93
CA GLU A 18 -7.15 -8.43 -7.29
C GLU A 18 -6.94 -8.13 -5.81
N LEU A 19 -6.66 -6.88 -5.49
CA LEU A 19 -6.43 -6.46 -4.10
C LEU A 19 -7.72 -6.53 -3.30
N GLU A 20 -8.85 -6.15 -3.87
CA GLU A 20 -10.14 -6.29 -3.20
C GLU A 20 -10.47 -7.76 -2.98
N TYR A 21 -10.19 -8.60 -3.95
CA TYR A 21 -10.42 -10.04 -3.80
C TYR A 21 -9.61 -10.59 -2.62
N MET A 22 -8.35 -10.20 -2.52
CA MET A 22 -7.51 -10.65 -1.41
C MET A 22 -8.07 -10.16 -0.08
N ALA A 23 -8.52 -8.90 -0.01
CA ALA A 23 -9.11 -8.35 1.20
C ALA A 23 -10.37 -9.13 1.60
N GLU A 24 -11.22 -9.44 0.63
CA GLU A 24 -12.43 -10.20 0.89
C GLU A 24 -12.12 -11.60 1.43
N ARG A 25 -11.07 -12.23 0.90
CA ARG A 25 -10.66 -13.55 1.37
C ARG A 25 -10.19 -13.50 2.82
N VAL A 26 -9.42 -12.47 3.17
CA VAL A 26 -8.94 -12.32 4.54
C VAL A 26 -10.12 -12.11 5.50
N VAL A 27 -11.04 -11.25 5.13
CA VAL A 27 -12.22 -10.98 5.96
C VAL A 27 -13.08 -12.25 6.08
N ALA A 28 -13.23 -13.00 4.99
CA ALA A 28 -14.01 -14.25 5.03
C ALA A 28 -13.39 -15.27 5.99
N MET A 29 -12.09 -15.19 6.22
CA MET A 29 -11.39 -16.09 7.15
C MET A 29 -11.37 -15.53 8.58
N GLY A 30 -12.06 -14.43 8.83
CA GLY A 30 -12.16 -13.84 10.15
C GLY A 30 -11.06 -12.85 10.50
N GLY A 31 -10.25 -12.46 9.53
CA GLY A 31 -9.18 -11.50 9.77
C GLY A 31 -9.58 -10.06 9.51
N GLY A 32 -8.75 -9.14 9.97
CA GLY A 32 -8.87 -7.74 9.63
C GLY A 32 -7.94 -7.37 8.48
N VAL A 33 -8.19 -6.24 7.85
CA VAL A 33 -7.42 -5.79 6.69
C VAL A 33 -7.03 -4.32 6.87
N LEU A 34 -5.76 -4.03 6.57
CA LEU A 34 -5.26 -2.67 6.38
C LEU A 34 -4.78 -2.57 4.94
N THR A 35 -5.16 -1.49 4.25
CA THR A 35 -4.81 -1.33 2.84
C THR A 35 -3.85 -0.17 2.65
N MET A 36 -2.84 -0.36 1.80
CA MET A 36 -1.84 0.66 1.50
C MET A 36 -1.67 0.76 -0.02
N ASP A 37 -1.86 1.95 -0.55
CA ASP A 37 -1.76 2.21 -1.98
C ASP A 37 -0.36 2.74 -2.31
N ILE A 38 0.37 2.03 -3.16
CA ILE A 38 1.70 2.43 -3.62
C ILE A 38 1.70 2.82 -5.10
N SER A 39 0.53 3.06 -5.68
CA SER A 39 0.47 3.55 -7.05
C SER A 39 0.96 5.00 -7.12
N VAL A 40 1.37 5.43 -8.31
CA VAL A 40 1.88 6.78 -8.51
C VAL A 40 0.98 7.56 -9.46
N LEU A 41 0.68 6.97 -10.61
CA LEU A 41 0.05 7.72 -11.70
C LEU A 41 -1.47 7.80 -11.63
N GLY A 42 -2.13 6.75 -11.14
CA GLY A 42 -3.57 6.71 -11.09
C GLY A 42 -4.10 6.76 -9.67
N ASP A 43 -5.41 6.83 -9.55
CA ASP A 43 -6.08 6.82 -8.26
C ASP A 43 -6.86 5.53 -8.09
N PRO A 44 -7.02 5.06 -6.84
CA PRO A 44 -7.82 3.86 -6.59
C PRO A 44 -9.31 4.17 -6.76
N GLU A 45 -10.08 3.14 -7.05
CA GLU A 45 -11.53 3.30 -7.14
C GLU A 45 -12.15 3.65 -5.79
N LYS A 46 -11.55 3.16 -4.72
CA LYS A 46 -12.00 3.41 -3.36
C LYS A 46 -10.82 3.87 -2.51
N PRO A 47 -11.06 4.71 -1.50
CA PRO A 47 -9.98 5.13 -0.62
C PRO A 47 -9.33 3.93 0.08
N THR A 48 -8.03 3.99 0.24
CA THR A 48 -7.29 3.01 1.02
C THR A 48 -7.04 3.57 2.42
N ASP A 49 -6.75 2.69 3.37
CA ASP A 49 -6.44 3.13 4.74
C ASP A 49 -5.21 4.01 4.76
N ILE A 50 -4.21 3.67 3.96
CA ILE A 50 -3.00 4.46 3.81
C ILE A 50 -2.92 4.84 2.33
N SER A 51 -2.98 6.14 2.05
CA SER A 51 -3.00 6.61 0.66
C SER A 51 -1.60 6.67 0.08
N LYS A 52 -1.52 6.76 -1.25
CA LYS A 52 -0.23 6.94 -1.92
C LYS A 52 0.46 8.23 -1.46
N HIS A 53 -0.32 9.24 -1.11
CA HIS A 53 0.25 10.49 -0.60
C HIS A 53 0.91 10.29 0.76
N ASP A 54 0.30 9.50 1.62
CA ASP A 54 0.89 9.16 2.91
C ASP A 54 2.19 8.39 2.74
N VAL A 55 2.21 7.47 1.77
CA VAL A 55 3.39 6.67 1.49
C VAL A 55 4.53 7.56 0.99
N ALA A 56 4.26 8.43 0.04
CA ALA A 56 5.28 9.34 -0.48
C ALA A 56 5.82 10.27 0.60
N ARG A 57 4.91 10.75 1.46
CA ARG A 57 5.30 11.64 2.57
C ARG A 57 6.21 10.93 3.56
N ALA A 58 5.96 9.65 3.82
CA ALA A 58 6.79 8.86 4.72
C ALA A 58 8.21 8.71 4.20
N ALA A 59 8.39 8.76 2.88
CA ALA A 59 9.71 8.74 2.25
C ALA A 59 10.37 10.12 2.23
N GLY A 60 9.70 11.14 2.78
CA GLY A 60 10.20 12.50 2.74
C GLY A 60 9.99 13.18 1.39
N SER A 61 9.00 12.71 0.62
CA SER A 61 8.75 13.20 -0.73
C SER A 61 7.25 13.45 -0.93
N SER A 62 6.81 13.49 -2.19
CA SER A 62 5.41 13.65 -2.53
C SER A 62 5.14 12.91 -3.83
N ILE A 63 3.86 12.65 -4.11
CA ILE A 63 3.49 12.04 -5.38
C ILE A 63 3.90 12.94 -6.54
N GLN A 64 3.73 14.25 -6.39
CA GLN A 64 4.14 15.17 -7.43
C GLN A 64 5.64 15.12 -7.70
N ALA A 65 6.45 15.05 -6.65
CA ALA A 65 7.90 14.91 -6.81
C ALA A 65 8.26 13.59 -7.49
N ALA A 66 7.54 12.52 -7.17
CA ALA A 66 7.78 11.22 -7.81
C ALA A 66 7.47 11.28 -9.30
N ILE A 67 6.39 11.96 -9.68
CA ILE A 67 6.01 12.12 -11.08
C ILE A 67 7.01 13.03 -11.81
N GLU A 68 7.37 14.13 -11.19
CA GLU A 68 8.26 15.12 -11.80
C GLU A 68 9.71 14.62 -11.94
N GLY A 69 10.05 13.58 -11.20
CA GLY A 69 11.36 12.94 -11.34
C GLY A 69 11.56 12.31 -12.71
N GLY A 70 10.47 12.07 -13.45
CA GLY A 70 10.52 11.62 -14.84
C GLY A 70 11.06 10.22 -15.03
N ASP A 71 11.20 9.45 -13.96
CA ASP A 71 11.85 8.14 -14.00
C ASP A 71 11.04 7.17 -13.16
N GLU A 72 10.55 6.10 -13.77
CA GLU A 72 9.80 5.05 -13.08
C GLU A 72 10.56 4.49 -11.89
N ASN A 73 11.86 4.26 -12.05
CA ASN A 73 12.66 3.68 -10.98
C ASN A 73 12.70 4.59 -9.77
N THR A 74 12.84 5.90 -9.99
CA THR A 74 12.85 6.87 -8.90
C THR A 74 11.50 6.86 -8.17
N ALA A 75 10.40 6.86 -8.92
CA ALA A 75 9.07 6.83 -8.34
C ALA A 75 8.85 5.54 -7.54
N MET A 76 9.25 4.41 -8.10
CA MET A 76 9.12 3.13 -7.40
C MET A 76 9.94 3.10 -6.13
N GLN A 77 11.15 3.66 -6.15
CA GLN A 77 11.99 3.71 -4.96
C GLN A 77 11.39 4.58 -3.86
N ILE A 78 10.82 5.71 -4.24
CA ILE A 78 10.13 6.58 -3.28
C ILE A 78 8.99 5.83 -2.61
N MET A 79 8.15 5.17 -3.41
CA MET A 79 7.01 4.45 -2.87
C MET A 79 7.44 3.24 -2.04
N ALA A 80 8.47 2.51 -2.50
CA ALA A 80 8.99 1.37 -1.75
C ALA A 80 9.58 1.81 -0.40
N ASP A 81 10.32 2.91 -0.40
CA ASP A 81 10.92 3.43 0.83
C ASP A 81 9.83 3.88 1.80
N GLY A 82 8.84 4.63 1.30
CA GLY A 82 7.73 5.09 2.12
C GLY A 82 6.91 3.94 2.67
N ALA A 83 6.61 2.95 1.84
CA ALA A 83 5.85 1.79 2.27
C ALA A 83 6.61 1.01 3.34
N SER A 84 7.91 0.85 3.16
CA SER A 84 8.76 0.14 4.12
C SER A 84 8.77 0.84 5.47
N ARG A 85 8.91 2.17 5.48
CA ARG A 85 8.92 2.95 6.71
C ARG A 85 7.57 2.88 7.43
N LEU A 86 6.48 3.02 6.68
CA LEU A 86 5.14 2.94 7.26
C LEU A 86 4.85 1.53 7.79
N ALA A 87 5.23 0.51 7.02
CA ALA A 87 5.02 -0.87 7.45
C ALA A 87 5.78 -1.16 8.74
N LYS A 88 7.00 -0.69 8.85
CA LYS A 88 7.78 -0.86 10.07
C LYS A 88 7.10 -0.20 11.25
N ASN A 89 6.65 1.05 11.09
CA ASN A 89 5.97 1.77 12.15
C ASN A 89 4.68 1.07 12.57
N LEU A 90 3.89 0.62 11.61
CA LEU A 90 2.64 -0.09 11.88
C LEU A 90 2.89 -1.41 12.58
N HIS A 91 3.94 -2.12 12.20
CA HIS A 91 4.31 -3.36 12.84
C HIS A 91 4.74 -3.11 14.29
N ASP A 92 5.54 -2.09 14.52
CA ASP A 92 6.00 -1.74 15.87
C ASP A 92 4.82 -1.35 16.77
N GLU A 93 3.77 -0.78 16.17
CA GLU A 93 2.54 -0.44 16.91
C GLU A 93 1.57 -1.62 17.06
N GLY A 94 1.92 -2.76 16.50
CA GLY A 94 1.06 -3.94 16.55
C GLY A 94 -0.17 -3.86 15.67
N ARG A 95 -0.12 -3.05 14.60
CA ARG A 95 -1.27 -2.78 13.74
C ARG A 95 -1.56 -3.90 12.75
N PHE A 96 -0.57 -4.74 12.44
CA PHE A 96 -0.82 -5.90 11.58
C PHE A 96 0.07 -7.06 11.97
N ASP A 97 -0.32 -8.26 11.54
CA ASP A 97 0.37 -9.51 11.86
C ASP A 97 1.04 -10.13 10.65
N GLY A 98 0.56 -9.82 9.46
CA GLY A 98 1.13 -10.31 8.23
C GLY A 98 0.98 -9.29 7.14
N VAL A 99 1.72 -9.46 6.05
CA VAL A 99 1.69 -8.52 4.93
C VAL A 99 1.63 -9.30 3.62
N VAL A 100 0.81 -8.79 2.70
CA VAL A 100 0.75 -9.29 1.33
C VAL A 100 1.03 -8.11 0.42
N ILE A 101 1.94 -8.30 -0.53
CA ILE A 101 2.31 -7.25 -1.47
C ILE A 101 1.97 -7.74 -2.87
N LEU A 102 1.13 -6.97 -3.56
CA LEU A 102 0.79 -7.25 -4.94
C LEU A 102 1.15 -6.04 -5.77
N GLY A 103 2.34 -6.08 -6.33
CA GLY A 103 2.80 -5.02 -7.19
C GLY A 103 2.66 -5.42 -8.63
N GLY A 104 2.39 -4.43 -9.46
CA GLY A 104 2.46 -4.62 -10.89
C GLY A 104 3.75 -4.03 -11.41
N THR A 105 4.03 -4.32 -12.65
CA THR A 105 5.02 -3.52 -13.36
C THR A 105 4.37 -2.21 -13.70
N MET A 106 5.06 -1.18 -13.47
CA MET A 106 4.56 0.15 -13.81
C MET A 106 4.66 0.40 -15.30
#